data_cbc70259c0ca6be022ac28c890e73f84
#
_entry.id   cbc70259c0ca6be022ac28c890e73f84
#
_cell.length_a   1.000
_cell.length_b   1.000
_cell.length_c   1.000
_cell.angle_alpha   90.00
_cell.angle_beta   90.00
_cell.angle_gamma   90.00
#
_symmetry.space_group_name_H-M   'P 1'
#
loop_
_entity.id
_entity.type
_entity.pdbx_description
1 polymer ?
#
loop_
_entity_poly.entity_id
_entity_poly.type
_entity_poly.pdbx_seq_one_letter_code
_entity_poly.pdbx_strand_id
1 'polypeptide(L)'
;MGTVFTEEKTTAEMLAAANLNGWNVRLEDMDIPSHLTSDKAYQYVVRTNPTDNTQTDVLGVVGERYHVLQNEDLFSFGDNILDGGGRWETAGAIKGGRVVFGSLALERETILDPSGVADKVKTYLLINTSHDGSIAIQASITPVRVVCANTLNLALGGKKKKNGVKQSFKIRHTQTANGKVQIARETLGLANAYMDEFDIMAKAMIEKEVSAKQFNDIILAAYPKPEKDAKGAVKKC
;
A
#
# COMPACT_ATOMS: atom_id res chain seq x y z
N MET A 1 6.00 -4.59 -10.38
CA MET A 1 4.59 -4.41 -10.80
C MET A 1 3.79 -5.44 -10.04
N GLY A 2 2.58 -5.13 -9.59
CA GLY A 2 1.74 -6.10 -8.87
C GLY A 2 1.15 -7.13 -9.82
N THR A 3 0.90 -8.33 -9.30
CA THR A 3 0.16 -9.38 -9.97
C THR A 3 -1.34 -9.15 -9.77
N VAL A 4 -2.10 -9.21 -10.84
CA VAL A 4 -3.56 -9.12 -10.85
C VAL A 4 -4.12 -10.52 -10.98
N PHE A 5 -5.03 -10.89 -10.10
CA PHE A 5 -5.67 -12.20 -10.12
C PHE A 5 -7.03 -12.10 -10.84
N THR A 6 -7.27 -13.01 -11.75
CA THR A 6 -8.56 -13.12 -12.48
C THR A 6 -9.60 -13.89 -11.66
N GLU A 7 -9.14 -14.70 -10.72
CA GLU A 7 -9.94 -15.48 -9.80
C GLU A 7 -9.54 -15.14 -8.36
N GLU A 8 -10.47 -15.36 -7.45
CA GLU A 8 -10.24 -15.18 -6.02
C GLU A 8 -9.16 -16.14 -5.52
N LYS A 9 -8.21 -15.59 -4.76
CA LYS A 9 -7.08 -16.35 -4.21
C LYS A 9 -7.10 -16.36 -2.70
N THR A 10 -6.83 -17.52 -2.12
CA THR A 10 -6.45 -17.61 -0.72
C THR A 10 -5.13 -16.89 -0.49
N THR A 11 -4.82 -16.53 0.73
CA THR A 11 -3.54 -15.88 1.07
C THR A 11 -2.33 -16.70 0.63
N ALA A 12 -2.34 -18.00 0.82
CA ALA A 12 -1.24 -18.86 0.42
C ALA A 12 -1.03 -18.91 -1.11
N GLU A 13 -2.12 -19.03 -1.86
CA GLU A 13 -2.09 -19.02 -3.33
C GLU A 13 -1.66 -17.65 -3.88
N MET A 14 -2.13 -16.57 -3.27
CA MET A 14 -1.77 -15.21 -3.63
C MET A 14 -0.28 -14.94 -3.40
N LEU A 15 0.26 -15.32 -2.23
CA LEU A 15 1.67 -15.17 -1.90
C LEU A 15 2.56 -15.92 -2.91
N ALA A 16 2.19 -17.16 -3.26
CA ALA A 16 2.91 -17.95 -4.25
C ALA A 16 2.84 -17.31 -5.64
N ALA A 17 1.64 -16.91 -6.10
CA ALA A 17 1.44 -16.34 -7.43
C ALA A 17 2.10 -14.95 -7.60
N ALA A 18 2.24 -14.18 -6.52
CA ALA A 18 2.91 -12.89 -6.51
C ALA A 18 4.42 -12.96 -6.19
N ASN A 19 4.98 -14.16 -6.00
CA ASN A 19 6.37 -14.38 -5.55
C ASN A 19 6.70 -13.63 -4.26
N LEU A 20 5.78 -13.64 -3.29
CA LEU A 20 5.93 -12.98 -2.00
C LEU A 20 6.20 -13.94 -0.85
N ASN A 21 6.06 -15.24 -1.08
CA ASN A 21 6.31 -16.30 -0.07
C ASN A 21 7.80 -16.64 0.03
N GLY A 22 8.19 -17.16 1.18
CA GLY A 22 9.53 -17.73 1.39
C GLY A 22 10.68 -16.73 1.32
N TRP A 23 10.42 -15.43 1.48
CA TRP A 23 11.48 -14.42 1.42
C TRP A 23 12.47 -14.52 2.56
N ASN A 24 12.08 -15.10 3.69
CA ASN A 24 12.93 -15.21 4.88
C ASN A 24 13.61 -13.87 5.18
N VAL A 25 12.80 -12.82 5.34
CA VAL A 25 13.30 -11.47 5.64
C VAL A 25 13.96 -11.49 7.01
N ARG A 26 15.20 -11.03 7.09
CA ARG A 26 15.99 -11.07 8.32
C ARG A 26 16.91 -9.87 8.44
N LEU A 27 17.47 -9.69 9.63
CA LEU A 27 18.50 -8.71 9.89
C LEU A 27 19.86 -9.37 9.81
N GLU A 28 20.82 -8.69 9.21
CA GLU A 28 22.23 -9.03 9.21
C GLU A 28 23.04 -7.83 9.68
N ASP A 29 24.06 -8.08 10.49
CA ASP A 29 24.88 -7.01 11.06
C ASP A 29 25.63 -6.25 9.96
N MET A 30 25.73 -4.94 10.13
CA MET A 30 26.46 -4.08 9.22
C MET A 30 27.82 -3.74 9.79
N ASP A 31 28.86 -4.22 9.14
CA ASP A 31 30.23 -3.83 9.48
C ASP A 31 30.49 -2.38 9.10
N ILE A 32 30.80 -1.56 10.11
CA ILE A 32 31.21 -0.17 9.90
C ILE A 32 32.73 -0.15 9.75
N PRO A 33 33.26 0.40 8.65
CA PRO A 33 34.72 0.52 8.46
C PRO A 33 35.38 1.24 9.65
N SER A 34 36.54 0.77 10.08
CA SER A 34 37.22 1.22 11.28
C SER A 34 37.61 2.72 11.32
N HIS A 35 37.60 3.39 10.16
CA HIS A 35 37.82 4.84 10.05
C HIS A 35 36.56 5.67 10.25
N LEU A 36 35.40 5.01 10.40
CA LEU A 36 34.11 5.65 10.70
C LEU A 36 33.71 5.33 12.14
N THR A 37 33.03 6.29 12.75
CA THR A 37 32.45 6.12 14.09
C THR A 37 30.95 6.30 14.03
N SER A 38 30.22 5.45 14.74
CA SER A 38 28.78 5.60 14.90
C SER A 38 28.39 5.31 16.35
N ASP A 39 27.52 6.14 16.89
CA ASP A 39 26.89 5.95 18.21
C ASP A 39 25.69 4.99 18.15
N LYS A 40 25.34 4.50 16.95
CA LYS A 40 24.21 3.63 16.70
C LYS A 40 24.63 2.39 15.94
N ALA A 41 24.05 1.28 16.31
CA ALA A 41 24.13 0.05 15.53
C ALA A 41 23.19 0.12 14.32
N TYR A 42 23.68 -0.30 13.17
CA TYR A 42 22.92 -0.43 11.94
C TYR A 42 22.93 -1.88 11.48
N GLN A 43 21.85 -2.30 10.84
CA GLN A 43 21.71 -3.64 10.33
C GLN A 43 21.16 -3.59 8.90
N TYR A 44 21.57 -4.52 8.06
CA TYR A 44 20.95 -4.76 6.78
C TYR A 44 19.62 -5.50 6.99
N VAL A 45 18.58 -5.07 6.29
CA VAL A 45 17.40 -5.90 6.07
C VAL A 45 17.63 -6.65 4.77
N VAL A 46 17.66 -7.96 4.85
CA VAL A 46 17.92 -8.83 3.70
C VAL A 46 16.79 -9.83 3.51
N ARG A 47 16.69 -10.36 2.29
CA ARG A 47 15.79 -11.47 1.97
C ARG A 47 16.48 -12.52 1.13
N THR A 48 16.01 -13.74 1.16
CA THR A 48 16.29 -14.72 0.12
C THR A 48 15.65 -14.29 -1.18
N ASN A 49 16.40 -14.26 -2.28
CA ASN A 49 15.87 -13.86 -3.57
C ASN A 49 14.78 -14.85 -4.02
N PRO A 50 13.56 -14.40 -4.36
CA PRO A 50 12.45 -15.31 -4.68
C PRO A 50 12.59 -16.02 -6.03
N THR A 51 13.53 -15.60 -6.88
CA THR A 51 13.79 -16.22 -8.18
C THR A 51 15.09 -17.03 -8.21
N ASP A 52 15.98 -16.78 -7.26
CA ASP A 52 17.24 -17.51 -7.09
C ASP A 52 17.55 -17.64 -5.59
N ASN A 53 17.18 -18.74 -5.01
CA ASN A 53 17.31 -18.99 -3.57
C ASN A 53 18.76 -19.10 -3.07
N THR A 54 19.74 -19.09 -3.96
CA THR A 54 21.17 -19.03 -3.64
C THR A 54 21.66 -17.60 -3.40
N GLN A 55 20.86 -16.60 -3.75
CA GLN A 55 21.19 -15.19 -3.61
C GLN A 55 20.41 -14.54 -2.44
N THR A 56 21.03 -13.53 -1.86
CA THR A 56 20.44 -12.67 -0.83
C THR A 56 20.39 -11.24 -1.34
N ASP A 57 19.19 -10.66 -1.34
CA ASP A 57 18.96 -9.27 -1.73
C ASP A 57 18.99 -8.36 -0.49
N VAL A 58 19.66 -7.22 -0.58
CA VAL A 58 19.59 -6.16 0.43
C VAL A 58 18.37 -5.28 0.14
N LEU A 59 17.43 -5.20 1.09
CA LEU A 59 16.23 -4.38 0.99
C LEU A 59 16.43 -2.99 1.58
N GLY A 60 17.27 -2.85 2.62
CA GLY A 60 17.52 -1.57 3.26
C GLY A 60 18.51 -1.65 4.41
N VAL A 61 18.72 -0.50 5.05
CA VAL A 61 19.53 -0.37 6.28
C VAL A 61 18.62 0.25 7.34
N VAL A 62 18.62 -0.34 8.52
CA VAL A 62 17.77 0.06 9.63
C VAL A 62 18.55 0.16 10.92
N GLY A 63 18.00 0.83 11.92
CA GLY A 63 18.59 0.85 13.27
C GLY A 63 18.07 -0.31 14.13
N GLU A 64 18.70 -0.52 15.26
CA GLU A 64 18.47 -1.62 16.22
C GLU A 64 17.02 -1.79 16.70
N ARG A 65 16.19 -0.75 16.63
CA ARG A 65 14.79 -0.79 17.06
C ARG A 65 13.83 -1.32 15.99
N TYR A 66 14.33 -1.67 14.82
CA TYR A 66 13.52 -2.20 13.75
C TYR A 66 13.20 -3.68 13.99
N HIS A 67 11.95 -4.05 13.81
CA HIS A 67 11.51 -5.44 13.87
C HIS A 67 11.04 -5.88 12.49
N VAL A 68 11.58 -7.01 12.04
CA VAL A 68 11.19 -7.63 10.77
C VAL A 68 9.75 -8.11 10.84
N LEU A 69 9.02 -7.91 9.76
CA LEU A 69 7.73 -8.51 9.51
C LEU A 69 7.84 -9.38 8.25
N GLN A 70 7.44 -10.64 8.32
CA GLN A 70 7.36 -11.49 7.15
C GLN A 70 6.16 -11.10 6.28
N ASN A 71 6.22 -11.39 4.98
CA ASN A 71 5.08 -11.15 4.09
C ASN A 71 3.87 -11.98 4.52
N GLU A 72 4.10 -13.22 4.92
CA GLU A 72 3.08 -14.15 5.40
C GLU A 72 2.30 -13.56 6.58
N ASP A 73 3.00 -12.93 7.53
CA ASP A 73 2.39 -12.28 8.70
C ASP A 73 1.57 -11.05 8.31
N LEU A 74 2.08 -10.26 7.34
CA LEU A 74 1.38 -9.08 6.83
C LEU A 74 0.03 -9.48 6.21
N PHE A 75 0.03 -10.49 5.37
CA PHE A 75 -1.18 -10.90 4.64
C PHE A 75 -2.14 -11.72 5.50
N SER A 76 -1.65 -12.53 6.44
CA SER A 76 -2.45 -13.17 7.48
C SER A 76 -3.20 -12.13 8.34
N PHE A 77 -2.60 -10.96 8.59
CA PHE A 77 -3.29 -9.86 9.23
C PHE A 77 -4.49 -9.38 8.41
N GLY A 78 -4.39 -9.35 7.08
CA GLY A 78 -5.50 -9.02 6.18
C GLY A 78 -6.66 -10.00 6.28
N ASP A 79 -6.37 -11.29 6.30
CA ASP A 79 -7.38 -12.34 6.47
C ASP A 79 -8.12 -12.20 7.80
N ASN A 80 -7.39 -11.89 8.89
CA ASN A 80 -7.99 -11.68 10.21
C ASN A 80 -8.91 -10.44 10.27
N ILE A 81 -8.68 -9.43 9.44
CA ILE A 81 -9.58 -8.27 9.33
C ILE A 81 -10.93 -8.69 8.77
N LEU A 82 -10.96 -9.63 7.85
CA LEU A 82 -12.17 -10.07 7.13
C LEU A 82 -12.73 -11.40 7.63
N ASP A 83 -12.42 -11.83 8.87
CA ASP A 83 -12.83 -13.10 9.47
C ASP A 83 -12.54 -14.33 8.56
N GLY A 84 -11.39 -14.32 7.88
CA GLY A 84 -10.95 -15.41 6.99
C GLY A 84 -11.57 -15.40 5.60
N GLY A 85 -12.42 -14.42 5.26
CA GLY A 85 -13.08 -14.29 3.96
C GLY A 85 -12.40 -13.37 2.97
N GLY A 86 -11.10 -13.09 3.14
CA GLY A 86 -10.36 -12.18 2.27
C GLY A 86 -10.19 -12.73 0.85
N ARG A 87 -10.63 -11.93 -0.13
CA ARG A 87 -10.47 -12.25 -1.56
C ARG A 87 -9.43 -11.35 -2.17
N TRP A 88 -8.20 -11.87 -2.31
CA TRP A 88 -7.10 -11.11 -2.87
C TRP A 88 -7.30 -10.90 -4.38
N GLU A 89 -7.40 -9.65 -4.81
CA GLU A 89 -7.43 -9.29 -6.24
C GLU A 89 -6.08 -8.84 -6.79
N THR A 90 -5.25 -8.22 -5.97
CA THR A 90 -3.89 -7.85 -6.38
C THR A 90 -2.91 -7.99 -5.23
N ALA A 91 -1.69 -8.39 -5.55
CA ALA A 91 -0.56 -8.33 -4.63
C ALA A 91 0.75 -8.16 -5.38
N GLY A 92 1.78 -7.66 -4.71
CA GLY A 92 3.08 -7.53 -5.32
C GLY A 92 4.08 -6.76 -4.50
N ALA A 93 5.27 -6.66 -5.07
CA ALA A 93 6.36 -5.86 -4.53
C ALA A 93 6.83 -4.82 -5.56
N ILE A 94 7.23 -3.68 -5.05
CA ILE A 94 7.80 -2.57 -5.84
C ILE A 94 9.11 -2.10 -5.21
N LYS A 95 9.83 -1.23 -5.92
CA LYS A 95 11.13 -0.71 -5.50
C LYS A 95 12.14 -1.82 -5.17
N GLY A 96 12.20 -2.87 -6.00
CA GLY A 96 13.12 -3.99 -5.79
C GLY A 96 12.79 -4.85 -4.58
N GLY A 97 11.53 -4.93 -4.18
CA GLY A 97 11.10 -5.70 -3.01
C GLY A 97 11.00 -4.90 -1.71
N ARG A 98 11.43 -3.63 -1.69
CA ARG A 98 11.41 -2.82 -0.46
C ARG A 98 10.01 -2.52 0.02
N VAL A 99 9.04 -2.39 -0.87
CA VAL A 99 7.63 -2.12 -0.52
C VAL A 99 6.77 -3.26 -1.03
N VAL A 100 5.97 -3.82 -0.14
CA VAL A 100 5.04 -4.91 -0.42
C VAL A 100 3.62 -4.41 -0.19
N PHE A 101 2.70 -4.80 -1.05
CA PHE A 101 1.29 -4.44 -0.97
C PHE A 101 0.39 -5.57 -1.44
N GLY A 102 -0.85 -5.55 -0.96
CA GLY A 102 -1.94 -6.36 -1.48
C GLY A 102 -3.27 -5.65 -1.31
N SER A 103 -4.21 -5.88 -2.20
CA SER A 103 -5.57 -5.37 -2.10
C SER A 103 -6.59 -6.47 -2.15
N LEU A 104 -7.50 -6.42 -1.17
CA LEU A 104 -8.66 -7.28 -1.00
C LEU A 104 -9.89 -6.53 -1.50
N ALA A 105 -10.70 -7.16 -2.34
CA ALA A 105 -12.01 -6.60 -2.68
C ALA A 105 -12.95 -6.76 -1.48
N LEU A 106 -13.65 -5.70 -1.13
CA LEU A 106 -14.75 -5.74 -0.18
C LEU A 106 -16.06 -5.98 -0.94
N GLU A 107 -17.04 -6.59 -0.28
CA GLU A 107 -18.34 -6.88 -0.90
C GLU A 107 -19.14 -5.64 -1.26
N ARG A 108 -18.75 -4.47 -0.75
CA ARG A 108 -19.43 -3.21 -1.00
C ARG A 108 -18.98 -2.57 -2.33
N GLU A 109 -19.95 -2.34 -3.20
CA GLU A 109 -19.78 -1.57 -4.44
C GLU A 109 -20.57 -0.26 -4.35
N THR A 110 -20.02 0.80 -4.94
CA THR A 110 -20.73 2.06 -5.17
C THR A 110 -21.14 2.13 -6.63
N ILE A 111 -22.42 2.39 -6.90
CA ILE A 111 -22.91 2.61 -8.26
C ILE A 111 -22.98 4.11 -8.51
N LEU A 112 -22.13 4.59 -9.42
CA LEU A 112 -22.12 5.97 -9.87
C LEU A 112 -23.09 6.13 -11.03
N ASP A 113 -23.83 7.26 -11.03
CA ASP A 113 -24.83 7.57 -12.07
C ASP A 113 -25.78 6.39 -12.38
N PRO A 114 -26.62 5.95 -11.42
CA PRO A 114 -27.44 4.76 -11.59
C PRO A 114 -28.49 4.90 -12.69
N SER A 115 -28.83 6.12 -13.07
CA SER A 115 -29.76 6.43 -14.17
C SER A 115 -29.10 6.61 -15.55
N GLY A 116 -27.74 6.74 -15.57
CA GLY A 116 -26.95 6.90 -16.79
C GLY A 116 -26.07 5.69 -17.06
N VAL A 117 -24.76 5.88 -16.92
CA VAL A 117 -23.75 4.83 -17.22
C VAL A 117 -23.78 3.69 -16.20
N ALA A 118 -24.28 3.92 -15.00
CA ALA A 118 -24.34 2.97 -13.88
C ALA A 118 -22.97 2.32 -13.57
N ASP A 119 -21.90 3.14 -13.54
CA ASP A 119 -20.54 2.67 -13.33
C ASP A 119 -20.34 2.12 -11.90
N LYS A 120 -19.79 0.91 -11.82
CA LYS A 120 -19.57 0.21 -10.56
C LYS A 120 -18.17 0.44 -10.06
N VAL A 121 -18.03 1.08 -8.91
CA VAL A 121 -16.77 1.28 -8.22
C VAL A 121 -16.66 0.30 -7.06
N LYS A 122 -15.72 -0.63 -7.17
CA LYS A 122 -15.38 -1.55 -6.09
C LYS A 122 -14.59 -0.86 -5.00
N THR A 123 -14.78 -1.31 -3.78
CA THR A 123 -14.01 -0.88 -2.62
C THR A 123 -12.96 -1.92 -2.27
N TYR A 124 -11.77 -1.46 -1.94
CA TYR A 124 -10.64 -2.32 -1.58
C TYR A 124 -10.12 -2.00 -0.18
N LEU A 125 -9.76 -3.06 0.55
CA LEU A 125 -8.85 -2.96 1.68
C LEU A 125 -7.42 -3.12 1.13
N LEU A 126 -6.65 -2.05 1.15
CA LEU A 126 -5.24 -2.05 0.80
C LEU A 126 -4.40 -2.28 2.05
N ILE A 127 -3.55 -3.28 2.01
CA ILE A 127 -2.55 -3.56 3.04
C ILE A 127 -1.17 -3.37 2.43
N ASN A 128 -0.31 -2.64 3.11
CA ASN A 128 1.06 -2.43 2.64
C ASN A 128 2.04 -2.21 3.79
N THR A 129 3.30 -2.51 3.51
CA THR A 129 4.42 -2.23 4.41
C THR A 129 5.70 -1.98 3.62
N SER A 130 6.77 -1.59 4.31
CA SER A 130 8.11 -1.61 3.71
C SER A 130 9.10 -2.39 4.57
N HIS A 131 10.03 -3.06 3.90
CA HIS A 131 11.13 -3.77 4.53
C HIS A 131 12.36 -2.87 4.78
N ASP A 132 12.39 -1.66 4.21
CA ASP A 132 13.44 -0.66 4.43
C ASP A 132 13.13 0.33 5.56
N GLY A 133 12.04 0.12 6.30
CA GLY A 133 11.60 1.01 7.39
C GLY A 133 10.99 2.33 6.94
N SER A 134 10.87 2.60 5.63
CA SER A 134 10.32 3.86 5.10
C SER A 134 8.81 4.01 5.28
N ILE A 135 8.09 2.89 5.35
CA ILE A 135 6.63 2.85 5.50
C ILE A 135 6.28 1.88 6.64
N ALA A 136 5.49 2.35 7.60
CA ALA A 136 4.90 1.48 8.62
C ALA A 136 3.89 0.51 7.99
N ILE A 137 3.51 -0.55 8.70
CA ILE A 137 2.38 -1.38 8.31
C ILE A 137 1.15 -0.51 8.22
N GLN A 138 0.46 -0.52 7.08
CA GLN A 138 -0.73 0.27 6.83
C GLN A 138 -1.86 -0.60 6.32
N ALA A 139 -3.06 -0.33 6.81
CA ALA A 139 -4.31 -0.81 6.23
C ALA A 139 -5.14 0.43 5.85
N SER A 140 -5.64 0.47 4.62
CA SER A 140 -6.36 1.63 4.08
C SER A 140 -7.53 1.18 3.23
N ILE A 141 -8.66 1.89 3.34
CA ILE A 141 -9.80 1.69 2.45
C ILE A 141 -9.67 2.63 1.26
N THR A 142 -9.89 2.10 0.06
CA THR A 142 -9.71 2.86 -1.17
C THR A 142 -10.59 2.32 -2.31
N PRO A 143 -11.13 3.19 -3.18
CA PRO A 143 -11.78 2.75 -4.42
C PRO A 143 -10.76 2.45 -5.53
N VAL A 144 -9.46 2.58 -5.25
CA VAL A 144 -8.40 2.40 -6.24
C VAL A 144 -7.86 0.98 -6.16
N ARG A 145 -7.95 0.23 -7.26
CA ARG A 145 -7.26 -1.05 -7.42
C ARG A 145 -5.76 -0.82 -7.58
N VAL A 146 -5.00 -1.26 -6.61
CA VAL A 146 -3.55 -1.04 -6.59
C VAL A 146 -2.82 -2.10 -7.39
N VAL A 147 -2.12 -1.70 -8.46
CA VAL A 147 -1.37 -2.60 -9.36
C VAL A 147 0.09 -2.17 -9.57
N CYS A 148 0.43 -0.94 -9.21
CA CYS A 148 1.77 -0.38 -9.41
C CYS A 148 2.07 0.74 -8.40
N ALA A 149 3.27 1.29 -8.45
CA ALA A 149 3.69 2.39 -7.58
C ALA A 149 2.79 3.63 -7.70
N ASN A 150 2.32 3.95 -8.91
CA ASN A 150 1.47 5.12 -9.14
C ASN A 150 0.10 4.94 -8.50
N THR A 151 -0.54 3.78 -8.70
CA THR A 151 -1.84 3.47 -8.09
C THR A 151 -1.73 3.29 -6.58
N LEU A 152 -0.59 2.78 -6.06
CA LEU A 152 -0.33 2.75 -4.63
C LEU A 152 -0.25 4.16 -4.03
N ASN A 153 0.49 5.07 -4.67
CA ASN A 153 0.58 6.46 -4.23
C ASN A 153 -0.78 7.17 -4.28
N LEU A 154 -1.59 6.89 -5.31
CA LEU A 154 -2.94 7.41 -5.43
C LEU A 154 -3.85 6.89 -4.30
N ALA A 155 -3.82 5.57 -4.03
CA ALA A 155 -4.62 4.92 -2.98
C ALA A 155 -4.25 5.39 -1.57
N LEU A 156 -2.96 5.64 -1.31
CA LEU A 156 -2.49 6.13 -0.01
C LEU A 156 -2.82 7.61 0.23
N GLY A 157 -3.43 8.24 -0.73
CA GLY A 157 -3.93 9.61 -0.65
C GLY A 157 -2.83 10.64 -0.74
N GLY A 158 -3.01 11.58 -1.65
CA GLY A 158 -2.24 12.81 -1.66
C GLY A 158 -2.32 13.51 -0.31
N LYS A 159 -1.24 14.18 0.03
CA LYS A 159 -0.97 14.98 1.22
C LYS A 159 -2.22 15.55 1.93
N LYS A 160 -2.41 15.12 3.18
CA LYS A 160 -3.16 15.80 4.26
C LYS A 160 -4.51 16.44 3.89
N LYS A 161 -5.60 15.70 4.06
CA LYS A 161 -6.90 16.33 4.30
C LYS A 161 -6.99 16.75 5.78
N LYS A 162 -7.21 18.04 6.02
CA LYS A 162 -7.30 18.65 7.35
C LYS A 162 -8.56 18.24 8.13
N ASN A 163 -9.59 17.70 7.49
CA ASN A 163 -10.92 17.42 8.07
C ASN A 163 -11.58 16.15 7.49
N GLY A 164 -10.83 15.11 7.10
CA GLY A 164 -11.41 13.88 6.58
C GLY A 164 -11.30 12.71 7.56
N VAL A 165 -12.24 11.78 7.50
CA VAL A 165 -12.19 10.50 8.20
C VAL A 165 -10.85 9.83 7.93
N LYS A 166 -10.20 9.28 8.96
CA LYS A 166 -8.95 8.55 8.83
C LYS A 166 -9.15 7.35 7.92
N GLN A 167 -8.63 7.42 6.69
CA GLN A 167 -8.72 6.35 5.70
C GLN A 167 -7.67 5.27 5.88
N SER A 168 -6.72 5.45 6.79
CA SER A 168 -5.61 4.53 6.97
C SER A 168 -5.26 4.33 8.43
N PHE A 169 -4.99 3.08 8.75
CA PHE A 169 -4.38 2.65 9.99
C PHE A 169 -2.88 2.46 9.80
N LYS A 170 -2.09 2.92 10.80
CA LYS A 170 -0.64 2.73 10.80
C LYS A 170 -0.24 1.99 12.05
N ILE A 171 0.40 0.84 11.88
CA ILE A 171 0.95 0.03 12.96
C ILE A 171 2.47 0.11 12.84
N ARG A 172 3.14 0.53 13.90
CA ARG A 172 4.61 0.46 13.95
C ARG A 172 5.04 -1.01 14.03
N HIS A 173 6.21 -1.32 13.50
CA HIS A 173 6.86 -2.62 13.62
C HIS A 173 7.28 -2.87 15.09
N THR A 174 6.32 -3.14 15.98
CA THR A 174 6.53 -3.41 17.40
C THR A 174 5.86 -4.71 17.85
N GLN A 175 6.36 -5.31 18.92
CA GLN A 175 6.12 -6.68 19.36
C GLN A 175 4.68 -7.10 19.74
N THR A 176 3.69 -6.25 19.79
CA THR A 176 2.37 -6.60 20.35
C THR A 176 1.36 -7.02 19.28
N ALA A 177 1.20 -8.32 19.09
CA ALA A 177 0.22 -8.92 18.17
C ALA A 177 -1.25 -8.70 18.58
N ASN A 178 -1.55 -8.67 19.89
CA ASN A 178 -2.92 -8.58 20.40
C ASN A 178 -3.62 -7.23 20.14
N GLY A 179 -2.88 -6.14 20.02
CA GLY A 179 -3.45 -4.84 19.61
C GLY A 179 -3.84 -4.79 18.12
N LYS A 180 -3.36 -5.72 17.29
CA LYS A 180 -3.59 -5.72 15.84
C LYS A 180 -5.04 -6.10 15.47
N VAL A 181 -5.67 -7.01 16.20
CA VAL A 181 -7.05 -7.45 15.94
C VAL A 181 -8.06 -6.37 16.30
N GLN A 182 -7.87 -5.67 17.41
CA GLN A 182 -8.74 -4.56 17.81
C GLN A 182 -8.68 -3.42 16.78
N ILE A 183 -7.46 -3.08 16.33
CA ILE A 183 -7.20 -2.08 15.31
C ILE A 183 -7.85 -2.48 13.96
N ALA A 184 -7.85 -3.77 13.63
CA ALA A 184 -8.49 -4.30 12.44
C ALA A 184 -10.00 -4.07 12.44
N ARG A 185 -10.67 -4.34 13.55
CA ARG A 185 -12.13 -4.13 13.70
C ARG A 185 -12.51 -2.65 13.62
N GLU A 186 -11.71 -1.77 14.21
CA GLU A 186 -11.90 -0.33 14.08
C GLU A 186 -11.74 0.14 12.63
N THR A 187 -10.81 -0.48 11.88
CA THR A 187 -10.60 -0.17 10.45
C THR A 187 -11.82 -0.54 9.61
N LEU A 188 -12.49 -1.65 9.88
CA LEU A 188 -13.74 -2.03 9.20
C LEU A 188 -14.90 -1.08 9.53
N GLY A 189 -15.02 -0.62 10.76
CA GLY A 189 -16.00 0.40 11.14
C GLY A 189 -15.79 1.72 10.38
N LEU A 190 -14.53 2.12 10.19
CA LEU A 190 -14.15 3.29 9.41
C LEU A 190 -14.36 3.11 7.89
N ALA A 191 -14.32 1.86 7.38
CA ALA A 191 -14.56 1.58 5.98
C ALA A 191 -15.96 2.00 5.54
N ASN A 192 -16.97 1.69 6.33
CA ASN A 192 -18.35 2.05 6.02
C ASN A 192 -18.55 3.57 6.02
N ALA A 193 -18.03 4.27 7.02
CA ALA A 193 -18.11 5.74 7.08
C ALA A 193 -17.40 6.41 5.89
N TYR A 194 -16.24 5.88 5.49
CA TYR A 194 -15.52 6.38 4.32
C TYR A 194 -16.31 6.18 3.03
N MET A 195 -16.95 5.03 2.85
CA MET A 195 -17.74 4.75 1.67
C MET A 195 -18.99 5.61 1.59
N ASP A 196 -19.62 5.91 2.73
CA ASP A 196 -20.76 6.84 2.79
C ASP A 196 -20.33 8.25 2.36
N GLU A 197 -19.19 8.75 2.83
CA GLU A 197 -18.63 10.04 2.39
C GLU A 197 -18.25 10.01 0.90
N PHE A 198 -17.65 8.90 0.43
CA PHE A 198 -17.29 8.73 -0.98
C PHE A 198 -18.52 8.77 -1.87
N ASP A 199 -19.61 8.08 -1.51
CA ASP A 199 -20.87 8.07 -2.24
C ASP A 199 -21.46 9.47 -2.38
N ILE A 200 -21.49 10.24 -1.28
CA ILE A 200 -21.97 11.63 -1.27
C ILE A 200 -21.11 12.51 -2.19
N MET A 201 -19.79 12.40 -2.07
CA MET A 201 -18.84 13.21 -2.85
C MET A 201 -18.90 12.85 -4.34
N ALA A 202 -18.97 11.56 -4.67
CA ALA A 202 -19.02 11.09 -6.04
C ALA A 202 -20.31 11.56 -6.75
N LYS A 203 -21.46 11.47 -6.07
CA LYS A 203 -22.74 12.01 -6.59
C LYS A 203 -22.65 13.50 -6.85
N ALA A 204 -22.13 14.28 -5.88
CA ALA A 204 -21.95 15.71 -6.05
C ALA A 204 -20.99 16.09 -7.19
N MET A 205 -19.99 15.24 -7.48
CA MET A 205 -19.09 15.46 -8.62
C MET A 205 -19.73 15.17 -9.96
N ILE A 206 -20.61 14.16 -10.05
CA ILE A 206 -21.33 13.82 -11.29
C ILE A 206 -22.31 14.92 -11.68
N GLU A 207 -22.98 15.54 -10.71
CA GLU A 207 -23.93 16.63 -10.93
C GLU A 207 -23.25 17.94 -11.34
N LYS A 208 -21.93 18.06 -11.19
CA LYS A 208 -21.19 19.29 -11.46
C LYS A 208 -20.63 19.33 -12.88
N GLU A 209 -21.16 20.20 -13.71
CA GLU A 209 -20.58 20.52 -15.00
C GLU A 209 -19.16 21.12 -14.84
N VAL A 210 -18.22 20.62 -15.60
CA VAL A 210 -16.83 21.05 -15.59
C VAL A 210 -16.44 21.50 -16.99
N SER A 211 -16.02 22.77 -17.14
CA SER A 211 -15.50 23.27 -18.41
C SER A 211 -14.16 22.60 -18.77
N ALA A 212 -13.81 22.58 -20.07
CA ALA A 212 -12.54 22.05 -20.55
C ALA A 212 -11.32 22.67 -19.85
N LYS A 213 -11.38 23.97 -19.49
CA LYS A 213 -10.34 24.66 -18.75
C LYS A 213 -10.20 24.10 -17.33
N GLN A 214 -11.31 24.01 -16.60
CA GLN A 214 -11.32 23.45 -15.24
C GLN A 214 -10.85 22.00 -15.21
N PHE A 215 -11.26 21.18 -16.19
CA PHE A 215 -10.78 19.82 -16.34
C PHE A 215 -9.27 19.76 -16.53
N ASN A 216 -8.71 20.61 -17.41
CA ASN A 216 -7.27 20.68 -17.61
C ASN A 216 -6.52 21.14 -16.36
N ASP A 217 -7.06 22.11 -15.61
CA ASP A 217 -6.49 22.57 -14.34
C ASP A 217 -6.49 21.45 -13.28
N ILE A 218 -7.54 20.62 -13.22
CA ILE A 218 -7.63 19.43 -12.36
C ILE A 218 -6.54 18.41 -12.74
N ILE A 219 -6.39 18.11 -14.04
CA ILE A 219 -5.36 17.20 -14.53
C ILE A 219 -3.96 17.69 -14.17
N LEU A 220 -3.67 18.98 -14.36
CA LEU A 220 -2.37 19.58 -14.01
C LEU A 220 -2.10 19.59 -12.52
N ALA A 221 -3.14 19.74 -11.68
CA ALA A 221 -3.01 19.65 -10.24
C ALA A 221 -2.75 18.21 -9.75
N ALA A 222 -3.41 17.21 -10.37
CA ALA A 222 -3.22 15.80 -10.06
C ALA A 222 -1.89 15.24 -10.60
N TYR A 223 -1.50 15.70 -11.79
CA TYR A 223 -0.29 15.28 -12.52
C TYR A 223 0.50 16.51 -12.93
N PRO A 224 1.19 17.18 -11.99
CA PRO A 224 1.96 18.36 -12.31
C PRO A 224 3.05 18.03 -13.35
N LYS A 225 3.20 18.92 -14.32
CA LYS A 225 4.28 18.76 -15.32
C LYS A 225 5.61 18.69 -14.58
N PRO A 226 6.50 17.76 -14.97
CA PRO A 226 7.81 17.64 -14.35
C PRO A 226 8.57 18.97 -14.51
N GLU A 227 9.15 19.47 -13.42
CA GLU A 227 10.00 20.66 -13.48
C GLU A 227 11.23 20.36 -14.35
N LYS A 228 11.54 21.30 -15.24
CA LYS A 228 12.77 21.25 -16.02
C LYS A 228 13.82 22.12 -15.30
N ASP A 229 15.07 21.65 -15.33
CA ASP A 229 16.20 22.48 -14.88
C ASP A 229 16.49 23.62 -15.87
N ALA A 230 17.43 24.50 -15.53
CA ALA A 230 17.83 25.62 -16.38
C ALA A 230 18.40 25.19 -17.74
N LYS A 231 18.72 23.90 -17.92
CA LYS A 231 19.21 23.29 -19.17
C LYS A 231 18.11 22.51 -19.91
N GLY A 232 16.87 22.55 -19.43
CA GLY A 232 15.73 21.87 -20.05
C GLY A 232 15.61 20.37 -19.74
N ALA A 233 16.47 19.80 -18.89
CA ALA A 233 16.37 18.42 -18.46
C ALA A 233 15.30 18.25 -17.35
N VAL A 234 14.55 17.16 -17.41
CA VAL A 234 13.52 16.83 -16.40
C VAL A 234 14.22 16.51 -15.08
N LYS A 235 13.90 17.26 -14.01
CA LYS A 235 14.33 16.91 -12.67
C LYS A 235 13.77 15.54 -12.29
N LYS A 236 14.63 14.60 -11.95
CA LYS A 236 14.20 13.32 -11.36
C LYS A 236 13.66 13.59 -9.97
N CYS A 237 12.41 13.19 -9.70
CA CYS A 237 11.86 13.11 -8.36
C CYS A 237 12.58 12.06 -7.53
#